data_e382f9362c64b2e2e3ca5319e2f07ebe
#
_entry.id   e382f9362c64b2e2e3ca5319e2f07ebe
#
_cell.length_a   1.000
_cell.length_b   1.000
_cell.length_c   1.000
_cell.angle_alpha   90.00
_cell.angle_beta   90.00
_cell.angle_gamma   90.00
#
_symmetry.space_group_name_H-M   'P 1'
#
loop_
_entity.id
_entity.type
_entity.pdbx_description
1 polymer ?
#
loop_
_entity_poly.entity_id
_entity_poly.type
_entity_poly.pdbx_seq_one_letter_code
_entity_poly.pdbx_strand_id
1 'polypeptide(L)'
;MFMKIMAAIDGTETSMEALLEAKHIAVSQHASLCIVYAVADSDENDESSGLKLLEQAKSIVGNGLNVDTRLLHAEAEYGLNGIAEALAEAANEWHADLVVVGTANRRGLERFVIGSVAEQVVSKVEASVLVVRPRRSAD
;
A
#
# COMPACT_ATOMS: atom_id res chain seq x y z
N MET A 1 17.82 -8.98 -3.09
CA MET A 1 16.59 -9.80 -3.16
C MET A 1 15.64 -9.40 -2.06
N PHE A 2 14.37 -9.19 -2.41
CA PHE A 2 13.36 -8.84 -1.41
C PHE A 2 12.69 -10.12 -0.88
N MET A 3 12.52 -10.21 0.42
CA MET A 3 11.92 -11.38 1.07
C MET A 3 10.60 -11.07 1.75
N LYS A 4 10.40 -9.83 2.16
CA LYS A 4 9.17 -9.38 2.83
C LYS A 4 8.70 -8.09 2.19
N ILE A 5 7.62 -8.17 1.45
CA ILE A 5 7.08 -7.05 0.67
C ILE A 5 5.76 -6.60 1.27
N MET A 6 5.62 -5.31 1.55
CA MET A 6 4.38 -4.73 2.04
C MET A 6 3.78 -3.84 0.96
N ALA A 7 2.50 -4.05 0.67
CA ALA A 7 1.76 -3.23 -0.30
C ALA A 7 0.65 -2.47 0.42
N ALA A 8 0.62 -1.15 0.27
CA ALA A 8 -0.41 -0.31 0.86
C ALA A 8 -1.49 -0.03 -0.19
N ILE A 9 -2.74 -0.29 0.17
CA ILE A 9 -3.88 -0.04 -0.71
C ILE A 9 -4.83 0.97 -0.09
N ASP A 10 -5.55 1.69 -0.93
CA ASP A 10 -6.54 2.69 -0.50
C ASP A 10 -7.81 2.67 -1.34
N GLY A 11 -7.97 1.66 -2.20
CA GLY A 11 -9.13 1.54 -3.09
C GLY A 11 -9.00 2.27 -4.40
N THR A 12 -7.98 3.08 -4.59
CA THR A 12 -7.76 3.75 -5.87
C THR A 12 -7.19 2.77 -6.89
N GLU A 13 -7.39 3.09 -8.17
CA GLU A 13 -6.86 2.30 -9.27
C GLU A 13 -5.34 2.18 -9.19
N THR A 14 -4.68 3.29 -8.84
CA THR A 14 -3.23 3.32 -8.71
C THR A 14 -2.73 2.40 -7.60
N SER A 15 -3.44 2.34 -6.48
CA SER A 15 -3.04 1.44 -5.39
C SER A 15 -3.22 -0.02 -5.78
N MET A 16 -4.22 -0.33 -6.62
CA MET A 16 -4.40 -1.70 -7.11
C MET A 16 -3.31 -2.08 -8.11
N GLU A 17 -2.85 -1.14 -8.92
CA GLU A 17 -1.68 -1.37 -9.78
C GLU A 17 -0.42 -1.60 -8.95
N ALA A 18 -0.27 -0.85 -7.85
CA ALA A 18 0.84 -1.07 -6.91
C ALA A 18 0.78 -2.48 -6.32
N LEU A 19 -0.41 -2.95 -5.97
CA LEU A 19 -0.61 -4.31 -5.46
C LEU A 19 -0.17 -5.35 -6.48
N LEU A 20 -0.53 -5.18 -7.75
CA LEU A 20 -0.16 -6.11 -8.81
C LEU A 20 1.36 -6.14 -9.03
N GLU A 21 2.02 -5.00 -8.96
CA GLU A 21 3.48 -4.94 -9.04
C GLU A 21 4.12 -5.65 -7.85
N ALA A 22 3.60 -5.44 -6.65
CA ALA A 22 4.07 -6.12 -5.45
C ALA A 22 3.92 -7.64 -5.59
N LYS A 23 2.79 -8.09 -6.14
CA LYS A 23 2.55 -9.50 -6.40
C LYS A 23 3.58 -10.08 -7.37
N HIS A 24 3.84 -9.37 -8.49
CA HIS A 24 4.82 -9.83 -9.48
C HIS A 24 6.20 -9.99 -8.87
N ILE A 25 6.63 -9.03 -8.07
CA ILE A 25 7.93 -9.09 -7.42
C ILE A 25 7.97 -10.24 -6.40
N ALA A 26 6.90 -10.39 -5.61
CA ALA A 26 6.82 -11.46 -4.62
C ALA A 26 6.88 -12.84 -5.26
N VAL A 27 6.15 -13.04 -6.37
CA VAL A 27 6.19 -14.30 -7.11
C VAL A 27 7.59 -14.56 -7.64
N SER A 28 8.19 -13.55 -8.26
CA SER A 28 9.52 -13.66 -8.88
C SER A 28 10.60 -13.99 -7.86
N GLN A 29 10.51 -13.45 -6.66
CA GLN A 29 11.55 -13.61 -5.64
C GLN A 29 11.17 -14.58 -4.52
N HIS A 30 10.03 -15.23 -4.61
CA HIS A 30 9.51 -16.13 -3.57
C HIS A 30 9.39 -15.44 -2.22
N ALA A 31 8.93 -14.19 -2.25
CA ALA A 31 8.78 -13.36 -1.06
C ALA A 31 7.41 -13.51 -0.42
N SER A 32 7.32 -13.16 0.87
CA SER A 32 6.04 -13.02 1.56
C SER A 32 5.46 -11.65 1.24
N LEU A 33 4.14 -11.56 1.14
CA LEU A 33 3.43 -10.32 0.83
C LEU A 33 2.47 -9.98 1.97
N CYS A 34 2.53 -8.76 2.45
CA CYS A 34 1.58 -8.24 3.42
C CYS A 34 0.84 -7.05 2.80
N ILE A 35 -0.48 -7.16 2.71
CA ILE A 35 -1.33 -6.10 2.15
C ILE A 35 -1.92 -5.32 3.31
N VAL A 36 -1.76 -4.00 3.29
CA VAL A 36 -2.23 -3.17 4.40
C VAL A 36 -3.17 -2.06 3.93
N TYR A 37 -4.10 -1.71 4.78
CA TYR A 37 -5.02 -0.59 4.61
C TYR A 37 -5.07 0.18 5.91
N ALA A 38 -4.91 1.50 5.86
CA ALA A 38 -4.93 2.34 7.05
C ALA A 38 -6.24 3.11 7.13
N VAL A 39 -6.90 3.03 8.29
CA VAL A 39 -8.14 3.75 8.54
C VAL A 39 -7.94 4.76 9.67
N ALA A 40 -8.75 5.81 9.68
CA ALA A 40 -8.82 6.72 10.82
C ALA A 40 -9.60 6.06 11.96
N ASP A 41 -9.11 6.17 13.17
CA ASP A 41 -9.64 5.45 14.34
C ASP A 41 -11.12 5.63 14.60
N SER A 42 -11.71 6.75 14.22
CA SER A 42 -13.09 7.07 14.56
C SER A 42 -14.13 6.67 13.51
N ASP A 43 -13.73 6.03 12.42
CA ASP A 43 -14.64 5.74 11.31
C ASP A 43 -14.91 4.24 11.16
N GLU A 44 -16.03 3.77 11.74
CA GLU A 44 -16.44 2.37 11.63
C GLU A 44 -16.77 1.96 10.20
N ASN A 45 -17.31 2.89 9.40
CA ASN A 45 -17.64 2.61 8.00
C ASN A 45 -16.38 2.40 7.17
N ASP A 46 -15.35 3.20 7.44
CA ASP A 46 -14.07 3.07 6.76
C ASP A 46 -13.38 1.77 7.15
N GLU A 47 -13.50 1.37 8.41
CA GLU A 47 -12.97 0.08 8.87
C GLU A 47 -13.63 -1.09 8.15
N SER A 48 -14.95 -1.08 8.05
CA SER A 48 -15.70 -2.12 7.34
C SER A 48 -15.34 -2.17 5.86
N SER A 49 -15.24 -1.01 5.21
CA SER A 49 -14.84 -0.89 3.82
C SER A 49 -13.41 -1.38 3.61
N GLY A 50 -12.54 -1.05 4.55
CA GLY A 50 -11.13 -1.47 4.50
C GLY A 50 -10.97 -2.98 4.59
N LEU A 51 -11.74 -3.64 5.48
CA LEU A 51 -11.71 -5.10 5.60
C LEU A 51 -12.16 -5.77 4.31
N LYS A 52 -13.22 -5.26 3.69
CA LYS A 52 -13.70 -5.78 2.41
C LYS A 52 -12.67 -5.60 1.30
N LEU A 53 -12.04 -4.44 1.28
CA LEU A 53 -11.01 -4.15 0.28
C LEU A 53 -9.79 -5.08 0.45
N LEU A 54 -9.40 -5.34 1.70
CA LEU A 54 -8.30 -6.27 1.97
C LEU A 54 -8.64 -7.69 1.53
N GLU A 55 -9.88 -8.14 1.74
CA GLU A 55 -10.32 -9.45 1.26
C GLU A 55 -10.29 -9.53 -0.26
N GLN A 56 -10.79 -8.51 -0.93
CA GLN A 56 -10.75 -8.43 -2.40
C GLN A 56 -9.31 -8.46 -2.91
N ALA A 57 -8.44 -7.71 -2.26
CA ALA A 57 -7.02 -7.65 -2.63
C ALA A 57 -6.35 -9.02 -2.48
N LYS A 58 -6.63 -9.71 -1.39
CA LYS A 58 -6.11 -11.06 -1.16
C LYS A 58 -6.58 -12.03 -2.24
N SER A 59 -7.85 -11.92 -2.62
CA SER A 59 -8.44 -12.72 -3.69
C SER A 59 -7.78 -12.46 -5.04
N ILE A 60 -7.50 -11.19 -5.34
CA ILE A 60 -6.83 -10.79 -6.58
C ILE A 60 -5.42 -11.37 -6.65
N VAL A 61 -4.69 -11.35 -5.55
CA VAL A 61 -3.35 -11.94 -5.48
C VAL A 61 -3.41 -13.45 -5.71
N GLY A 62 -4.43 -14.09 -5.18
CA GLY A 62 -4.66 -15.52 -5.38
C GLY A 62 -3.75 -16.42 -4.55
N ASN A 63 -3.65 -17.66 -5.00
CA ASN A 63 -2.86 -18.69 -4.31
C ASN A 63 -1.41 -18.72 -4.81
N GLY A 64 -0.56 -19.40 -4.08
CA GLY A 64 0.83 -19.60 -4.50
C GLY A 64 1.83 -18.67 -3.81
N LEU A 65 1.34 -17.74 -2.99
CA LEU A 65 2.16 -16.84 -2.19
C LEU A 65 1.75 -16.92 -0.73
N ASN A 66 2.68 -16.63 0.15
CA ASN A 66 2.38 -16.41 1.55
C ASN A 66 1.88 -14.97 1.69
N VAL A 67 0.56 -14.80 1.84
CA VAL A 67 -0.10 -13.49 1.85
C VAL A 67 -0.82 -13.26 3.17
N ASP A 68 -0.51 -12.16 3.83
CA ASP A 68 -1.24 -11.67 5.00
C ASP A 68 -1.88 -10.34 4.68
N THR A 69 -2.94 -10.01 5.40
CA THR A 69 -3.58 -8.71 5.32
C THR A 69 -3.61 -8.08 6.72
N ARG A 70 -3.48 -6.76 6.78
CA ARG A 70 -3.54 -6.03 8.05
C ARG A 70 -4.32 -4.75 7.89
N LEU A 71 -5.27 -4.52 8.80
CA LEU A 71 -5.96 -3.25 8.93
C LEU A 71 -5.19 -2.43 9.95
N LEU A 72 -4.73 -1.26 9.54
CA LEU A 72 -3.96 -0.37 10.39
C LEU A 72 -4.84 0.78 10.87
N HIS A 73 -4.63 1.22 12.10
CA HIS A 73 -5.36 2.34 12.67
C HIS A 73 -4.44 3.57 12.73
N ALA A 74 -4.85 4.64 12.05
CA ALA A 74 -4.14 5.90 12.03
C ALA A 74 -4.85 6.90 12.92
N GLU A 75 -4.10 7.78 13.57
CA GLU A 75 -4.71 8.84 14.38
C GLU A 75 -5.36 9.87 13.48
N ALA A 76 -6.69 10.01 13.62
CA ALA A 76 -7.49 10.87 12.76
C ALA A 76 -7.05 12.34 12.79
N GLU A 77 -6.59 12.81 13.93
CA GLU A 77 -6.18 14.20 14.10
C GLU A 77 -4.96 14.60 13.26
N TYR A 78 -4.16 13.63 12.84
CA TYR A 78 -2.99 13.89 12.01
C TYR A 78 -3.23 13.72 10.52
N GLY A 79 -4.44 13.31 10.14
CA GLY A 79 -4.81 13.15 8.73
C GLY A 79 -3.86 12.24 7.96
N LEU A 80 -3.39 12.72 6.81
CA LEU A 80 -2.47 11.94 5.96
C LEU A 80 -1.14 11.66 6.63
N ASN A 81 -0.70 12.51 7.55
CA ASN A 81 0.52 12.26 8.32
C ASN A 81 0.34 11.05 9.23
N GLY A 82 -0.84 10.88 9.82
CA GLY A 82 -1.16 9.73 10.64
C GLY A 82 -1.16 8.44 9.84
N ILE A 83 -1.67 8.48 8.62
CA ILE A 83 -1.67 7.32 7.72
C ILE A 83 -0.24 6.91 7.38
N ALA A 84 0.60 7.86 7.00
CA ALA A 84 2.00 7.59 6.67
C ALA A 84 2.75 7.00 7.87
N GLU A 85 2.49 7.53 9.07
CA GLU A 85 3.09 7.03 10.31
C GLU A 85 2.68 5.57 10.57
N ALA A 86 1.38 5.27 10.44
CA ALA A 86 0.86 3.91 10.65
C ALA A 86 1.48 2.92 9.66
N LEU A 87 1.61 3.32 8.40
CA LEU A 87 2.23 2.47 7.39
C LEU A 87 3.71 2.22 7.70
N ALA A 88 4.43 3.26 8.07
CA ALA A 88 5.85 3.15 8.40
C ALA A 88 6.08 2.26 9.62
N GLU A 89 5.30 2.45 10.67
CA GLU A 89 5.38 1.60 11.86
C GLU A 89 5.13 0.14 11.55
N ALA A 90 4.09 -0.14 10.78
CA ALA A 90 3.76 -1.51 10.40
C ALA A 90 4.87 -2.15 9.58
N ALA A 91 5.43 -1.41 8.63
CA ALA A 91 6.51 -1.91 7.79
C ALA A 91 7.77 -2.22 8.61
N ASN A 92 8.12 -1.31 9.52
CA ASN A 92 9.31 -1.48 10.35
C ASN A 92 9.13 -2.64 11.34
N GLU A 93 7.94 -2.76 11.96
CA GLU A 93 7.64 -3.87 12.87
C GLU A 93 7.68 -5.23 12.18
N TRP A 94 7.12 -5.30 10.98
CA TRP A 94 7.09 -6.56 10.22
C TRP A 94 8.45 -6.86 9.58
N HIS A 95 9.37 -5.91 9.60
CA HIS A 95 10.67 -5.99 8.96
C HIS A 95 10.55 -6.13 7.44
N ALA A 96 9.64 -5.34 6.86
CA ALA A 96 9.54 -5.27 5.40
C ALA A 96 10.88 -4.82 4.81
N ASP A 97 11.27 -5.41 3.71
CA ASP A 97 12.45 -4.95 2.98
C ASP A 97 12.07 -4.19 1.70
N LEU A 98 10.81 -4.26 1.31
CA LEU A 98 10.26 -3.45 0.24
C LEU A 98 8.85 -3.01 0.60
N VAL A 99 8.56 -1.72 0.46
CA VAL A 99 7.20 -1.18 0.58
C VAL A 99 6.78 -0.65 -0.78
N VAL A 100 5.60 -1.06 -1.25
CA VAL A 100 5.07 -0.65 -2.55
C VAL A 100 3.84 0.21 -2.33
N VAL A 101 3.85 1.41 -2.90
CA VAL A 101 2.75 2.38 -2.79
C VAL A 101 2.44 2.97 -4.16
N GLY A 102 1.22 3.43 -4.35
CA GLY A 102 0.85 4.15 -5.56
C GLY A 102 1.07 5.65 -5.40
N THR A 103 1.18 6.35 -6.51
CA THR A 103 1.20 7.81 -6.51
C THR A 103 -0.20 8.35 -6.24
N ALA A 104 -0.31 9.62 -5.88
CA ALA A 104 -1.60 10.27 -5.75
C ALA A 104 -2.32 10.28 -7.09
N ASN A 105 -3.61 9.87 -7.08
CA ASN A 105 -4.45 9.88 -8.27
C ASN A 105 -5.22 11.19 -8.33
N ARG A 106 -4.72 12.15 -9.10
CA ARG A 106 -5.38 13.43 -9.31
C ARG A 106 -5.82 13.55 -10.75
N ARG A 107 -7.11 13.63 -10.94
CA ARG A 107 -7.68 13.79 -12.27
C ARG A 107 -7.33 15.16 -12.84
N GLY A 108 -7.07 15.21 -14.13
CA GLY A 108 -6.86 16.45 -14.86
C GLY A 108 -5.45 17.01 -14.81
N LEU A 109 -4.52 16.31 -14.16
CA LEU A 109 -3.13 16.72 -14.13
C LEU A 109 -2.35 16.03 -15.25
N GLU A 110 -1.56 16.78 -15.99
CA GLU A 110 -0.68 16.24 -17.02
C GLU A 110 0.52 15.50 -16.43
N ARG A 111 0.87 15.83 -15.18
CA ARG A 111 1.96 15.19 -14.47
C ARG A 111 1.42 14.42 -13.28
N PHE A 112 2.00 13.27 -13.04
CA PHE A 112 1.73 12.54 -11.82
C PHE A 112 2.61 13.10 -10.70
N VAL A 113 2.00 13.35 -9.57
CA VAL A 113 2.69 13.88 -8.40
C VAL A 113 2.75 12.77 -7.35
N ILE A 114 3.91 12.62 -6.73
CA ILE A 114 4.02 11.71 -5.59
C ILE A 114 3.17 12.31 -4.46
N GLY A 115 2.24 11.51 -3.93
CA GLY A 115 1.37 11.97 -2.87
C GLY A 115 2.13 12.18 -1.56
N SER A 116 1.53 12.98 -0.70
CA SER A 116 2.08 13.29 0.62
C SER A 116 2.38 12.03 1.44
N VAL A 117 1.49 11.02 1.38
CA VAL A 117 1.69 9.76 2.08
C VAL A 117 2.94 9.04 1.56
N ALA A 118 3.08 8.92 0.24
CA ALA A 118 4.23 8.25 -0.36
C ALA A 118 5.56 8.96 0.00
N GLU A 119 5.58 10.28 -0.05
CA GLU A 119 6.77 11.05 0.34
C GLU A 119 7.19 10.80 1.77
N GLN A 120 6.21 10.76 2.67
CA GLN A 120 6.49 10.52 4.09
C GLN A 120 6.93 9.10 4.37
N VAL A 121 6.33 8.13 3.68
CA VAL A 121 6.72 6.73 3.80
C VAL A 121 8.18 6.57 3.41
N VAL A 122 8.61 7.19 2.29
CA VAL A 122 10.00 7.12 1.85
C VAL A 122 10.97 7.59 2.95
N SER A 123 10.60 8.64 3.68
CA SER A 123 11.49 9.20 4.71
C SER A 123 11.43 8.45 6.05
N LYS A 124 10.40 7.65 6.28
CA LYS A 124 10.16 7.02 7.60
C LYS A 124 10.43 5.53 7.66
N VAL A 125 10.41 4.83 6.54
CA VAL A 125 10.64 3.38 6.55
C VAL A 125 12.11 3.06 6.36
N GLU A 126 12.53 1.95 6.94
CA GLU A 126 13.88 1.41 6.75
C GLU A 126 14.01 0.66 5.44
N ALA A 127 12.88 0.18 4.92
CA ALA A 127 12.81 -0.59 3.69
C ALA A 127 13.05 0.27 2.45
N SER A 128 13.36 -0.39 1.34
CA SER A 128 13.28 0.26 0.02
C SER A 128 11.82 0.55 -0.31
N VAL A 129 11.57 1.58 -1.11
CA VAL A 129 10.21 1.96 -1.48
C VAL A 129 10.08 2.02 -2.99
N LEU A 130 9.06 1.34 -3.50
CA LEU A 130 8.68 1.42 -4.91
C LEU A 130 7.40 2.23 -5.01
N VAL A 131 7.45 3.33 -5.75
CA VAL A 131 6.28 4.17 -6.00
C VAL A 131 5.77 3.88 -7.39
N VAL A 132 4.56 3.34 -7.49
CA VAL A 132 3.98 2.91 -8.76
C VAL A 132 3.10 4.02 -9.32
N ARG A 133 3.35 4.37 -10.56
CA ARG A 133 2.55 5.36 -11.29
C ARG A 133 1.41 4.68 -12.03
N PRO A 134 0.28 5.38 -12.25
CA PRO A 134 -0.78 4.83 -13.08
C PRO A 134 -0.24 4.56 -14.49
N ARG A 135 -0.74 3.51 -15.11
CA ARG A 135 -0.39 3.20 -16.49
C ARG A 135 -0.93 4.28 -17.41
N ARG A 136 -0.15 4.62 -18.41
CA ARG A 136 -0.63 5.49 -19.47
C ARG A 136 -1.66 4.73 -20.29
N SER A 137 -2.76 5.42 -20.64
CA SER A 137 -3.68 4.83 -21.60
C SER A 137 -2.97 4.69 -22.95
N ALA A 138 -3.38 3.69 -23.73
CA ALA A 138 -2.69 3.32 -24.96
C ALA A 138 -3.05 4.18 -26.17
N ASP A 139 -3.56 5.36 -25.96
CA ASP A 139 -4.01 6.27 -27.04
C ASP A 139 -2.88 6.97 -27.72
#